data_3461a42bc5c185b82362bc5c4a880949
#
_entry.id   3461a42bc5c185b82362bc5c4a880949
#
_cell.length_a   1.000
_cell.length_b   1.000
_cell.length_c   1.000
_cell.angle_alpha   90.00
_cell.angle_beta   90.00
_cell.angle_gamma   90.00
#
_symmetry.space_group_name_H-M   'P 1'
#
loop_
_entity.id
_entity.type
_entity.pdbx_description
1 polymer ?
#
loop_
_entity_poly.entity_id
_entity_poly.type
_entity_poly.pdbx_seq_one_letter_code
_entity_poly.pdbx_strand_id
1 'polypeptide(L)'
;MSDRGSQQDLVSVENLAIDFTTSHGRVTALTGVSFSLKAGEVLGIVGESGSGKTVACRAILKLIAGNAQVRSGRILFEGRDVLAMDEAELGRLRGEQAAMIFQNPSTHLDPVMRVGRQVAEAMVAHEGASWEDANRRAVQLLEDMQITDAPRRAAAYPHELSGGMRQRVMIAAALACRPKLLIADEPTTALDV
;
A
#
# COMPACT_ATOMS: atom_id res chain seq x y z
N MET A 1 22.78 -3.22 -32.18
CA MET A 1 21.52 -2.52 -31.91
C MET A 1 20.71 -3.45 -31.00
N SER A 2 20.75 -3.21 -29.71
CA SER A 2 20.09 -4.07 -28.72
C SER A 2 18.60 -3.74 -28.74
N ASP A 3 17.81 -4.74 -29.05
CA ASP A 3 16.35 -4.74 -28.96
C ASP A 3 15.96 -4.55 -27.49
N ARG A 4 15.66 -3.31 -27.10
CA ARG A 4 14.98 -3.03 -25.82
C ARG A 4 13.52 -3.40 -26.07
N GLY A 5 13.20 -4.68 -25.88
CA GLY A 5 11.81 -5.12 -25.81
C GLY A 5 11.04 -4.12 -24.93
N SER A 6 9.92 -3.64 -25.43
CA SER A 6 9.02 -2.70 -24.73
C SER A 6 8.55 -3.36 -23.42
N GLN A 7 9.33 -3.18 -22.35
CA GLN A 7 8.93 -3.66 -21.02
C GLN A 7 7.67 -2.89 -20.63
N GLN A 8 6.56 -3.58 -20.57
CA GLN A 8 5.26 -3.02 -20.24
C GLN A 8 5.35 -2.34 -18.86
N ASP A 9 4.74 -1.16 -18.73
CA ASP A 9 4.69 -0.47 -17.45
C ASP A 9 3.93 -1.32 -16.42
N LEU A 10 4.46 -1.42 -15.19
CA LEU A 10 3.78 -2.05 -14.06
C LEU A 10 2.57 -1.21 -13.66
N VAL A 11 2.75 0.12 -13.61
CA VAL A 11 1.70 1.09 -13.35
C VAL A 11 1.79 2.21 -14.38
N SER A 12 0.66 2.61 -14.95
CA SER A 12 0.52 3.82 -15.75
C SER A 12 -0.68 4.61 -15.26
N VAL A 13 -0.46 5.87 -14.93
CA VAL A 13 -1.49 6.85 -14.59
C VAL A 13 -1.52 7.88 -15.72
N GLU A 14 -2.68 8.09 -16.33
CA GLU A 14 -2.82 8.92 -17.53
C GLU A 14 -3.88 10.00 -17.31
N ASN A 15 -3.48 11.27 -17.32
CA ASN A 15 -4.36 12.45 -17.24
C ASN A 15 -5.41 12.37 -16.10
N LEU A 16 -5.00 11.81 -14.95
CA LEU A 16 -5.89 11.56 -13.82
C LEU A 16 -6.32 12.86 -13.18
N ALA A 17 -7.64 13.10 -13.15
CA ALA A 17 -8.26 14.22 -12.46
C ALA A 17 -9.29 13.71 -11.45
N ILE A 18 -9.16 14.19 -10.19
CA ILE A 18 -10.02 13.77 -9.08
C ILE A 18 -10.54 14.99 -8.34
N ASP A 19 -11.85 15.02 -8.13
CA ASP A 19 -12.55 16.03 -7.33
C ASP A 19 -13.15 15.38 -6.07
N PHE A 20 -13.25 16.16 -5.00
CA PHE A 20 -13.98 15.82 -3.78
C PHE A 20 -15.23 16.68 -3.65
N THR A 21 -16.35 16.06 -3.33
CA THR A 21 -17.57 16.76 -2.96
C THR A 21 -17.55 17.02 -1.46
N THR A 22 -17.63 18.28 -1.06
CA THR A 22 -17.67 18.73 0.33
C THR A 22 -18.95 19.53 0.62
N SER A 23 -19.25 19.81 1.88
CA SER A 23 -20.35 20.69 2.28
C SER A 23 -20.24 22.13 1.73
N HIS A 24 -19.01 22.54 1.38
CA HIS A 24 -18.70 23.88 0.84
C HIS A 24 -18.54 23.89 -0.69
N GLY A 25 -18.84 22.77 -1.36
CA GLY A 25 -18.73 22.66 -2.81
C GLY A 25 -17.68 21.62 -3.24
N ARG A 26 -17.33 21.67 -4.52
CA ARG A 26 -16.35 20.77 -5.13
C ARG A 26 -14.93 21.31 -4.97
N VAL A 27 -14.03 20.44 -4.52
CA VAL A 27 -12.60 20.72 -4.37
C VAL A 27 -11.83 19.78 -5.30
N THR A 28 -11.05 20.35 -6.22
CA THR A 28 -10.19 19.57 -7.13
C THR A 28 -8.91 19.19 -6.42
N ALA A 29 -8.64 17.89 -6.31
CA ALA A 29 -7.42 17.36 -5.70
C ALA A 29 -6.35 17.01 -6.73
N LEU A 30 -6.73 16.54 -7.92
CA LEU A 30 -5.82 16.24 -9.03
C LEU A 30 -6.35 16.84 -10.33
N THR A 31 -5.45 17.44 -11.13
CA THR A 31 -5.79 18.18 -12.37
C THR A 31 -5.04 17.63 -13.58
N GLY A 32 -5.18 16.32 -13.88
CA GLY A 32 -4.54 15.74 -15.07
C GLY A 32 -3.12 15.24 -14.80
N VAL A 33 -2.92 14.50 -13.71
CA VAL A 33 -1.63 13.91 -13.34
C VAL A 33 -1.34 12.70 -14.22
N SER A 34 -0.09 12.60 -14.73
CA SER A 34 0.37 11.46 -15.52
C SER A 34 1.77 11.05 -15.08
N PHE A 35 1.98 9.75 -14.89
CA PHE A 35 3.29 9.13 -14.66
C PHE A 35 3.20 7.62 -14.94
N SER A 36 4.35 6.98 -15.12
CA SER A 36 4.43 5.53 -15.22
C SER A 36 5.59 4.98 -14.39
N LEU A 37 5.51 3.69 -14.05
CA LEU A 37 6.51 2.95 -13.29
C LEU A 37 6.66 1.56 -13.90
N LYS A 38 7.89 1.15 -14.16
CA LYS A 38 8.23 -0.20 -14.61
C LYS A 38 8.57 -1.11 -13.43
N ALA A 39 8.51 -2.41 -13.65
CA ALA A 39 8.98 -3.37 -12.65
C ALA A 39 10.46 -3.14 -12.32
N GLY A 40 10.77 -3.13 -11.00
CA GLY A 40 12.11 -2.86 -10.48
C GLY A 40 12.52 -1.39 -10.42
N GLU A 41 11.67 -0.46 -10.84
CA GLU A 41 11.91 0.98 -10.71
C GLU A 41 11.40 1.54 -9.37
N VAL A 42 11.97 2.67 -8.96
CA VAL A 42 11.52 3.47 -7.83
C VAL A 42 11.14 4.85 -8.33
N LEU A 43 9.90 5.28 -8.06
CA LEU A 43 9.38 6.60 -8.39
C LEU A 43 9.15 7.40 -7.11
N GLY A 44 9.83 8.53 -6.97
CA GLY A 44 9.57 9.49 -5.89
C GLY A 44 8.59 10.57 -6.34
N ILE A 45 7.47 10.73 -5.60
CA ILE A 45 6.52 11.82 -5.80
C ILE A 45 6.74 12.87 -4.73
N VAL A 46 7.20 14.06 -5.13
CA VAL A 46 7.48 15.18 -4.23
C VAL A 46 6.53 16.34 -4.48
N GLY A 47 6.31 17.15 -3.46
CA GLY A 47 5.43 18.32 -3.54
C GLY A 47 5.03 18.82 -2.15
N GLU A 48 4.42 19.98 -2.07
CA GLU A 48 3.94 20.61 -0.83
C GLU A 48 2.84 19.77 -0.15
N SER A 49 2.58 20.04 1.14
CA SER A 49 1.44 19.45 1.83
C SER A 49 0.15 19.88 1.12
N GLY A 50 -0.78 18.92 0.92
CA GLY A 50 -2.04 19.18 0.22
C GLY A 50 -1.95 19.18 -1.32
N SER A 51 -0.78 18.92 -1.94
CA SER A 51 -0.64 18.88 -3.41
C SER A 51 -1.24 17.62 -4.08
N GLY A 52 -1.91 16.74 -3.33
CA GLY A 52 -2.59 15.57 -3.88
C GLY A 52 -1.76 14.29 -3.94
N LYS A 53 -0.52 14.24 -3.41
CA LYS A 53 0.35 13.04 -3.41
C LYS A 53 -0.35 11.80 -2.86
N THR A 54 -0.88 11.89 -1.65
CA THR A 54 -1.64 10.82 -1.00
C THR A 54 -2.87 10.40 -1.82
N VAL A 55 -3.56 11.36 -2.45
CA VAL A 55 -4.72 11.06 -3.31
C VAL A 55 -4.29 10.28 -4.54
N ALA A 56 -3.19 10.69 -5.21
CA ALA A 56 -2.64 9.96 -6.36
C ALA A 56 -2.22 8.54 -5.98
N CYS A 57 -1.49 8.37 -4.88
CA CYS A 57 -1.07 7.07 -4.36
C CYS A 57 -2.26 6.15 -4.06
N ARG A 58 -3.27 6.65 -3.35
CA ARG A 58 -4.48 5.88 -2.99
C ARG A 58 -5.33 5.55 -4.21
N ALA A 59 -5.35 6.42 -5.22
CA ALA A 59 -6.10 6.20 -6.44
C ALA A 59 -5.60 4.96 -7.21
N ILE A 60 -4.28 4.66 -7.19
CA ILE A 60 -3.70 3.47 -7.84
C ILE A 60 -4.34 2.18 -7.31
N LEU A 61 -4.74 2.16 -6.04
CA LEU A 61 -5.41 1.01 -5.41
C LEU A 61 -6.93 1.19 -5.32
N LYS A 62 -7.50 2.24 -5.96
CA LYS A 62 -8.93 2.62 -5.82
C LYS A 62 -9.35 2.76 -4.35
N LEU A 63 -8.43 3.25 -3.48
CA LEU A 63 -8.64 3.54 -2.05
C LEU A 63 -8.97 5.03 -1.82
N ILE A 64 -9.72 5.62 -2.73
CA ILE A 64 -10.19 7.00 -2.58
C ILE A 64 -11.49 7.06 -1.76
N ALA A 65 -11.69 8.16 -1.05
CA ALA A 65 -12.87 8.32 -0.20
C ALA A 65 -14.17 8.30 -1.01
N GLY A 66 -15.28 7.90 -0.39
CA GLY A 66 -16.57 7.75 -1.06
C GLY A 66 -17.16 9.06 -1.64
N ASN A 67 -16.67 10.22 -1.17
CA ASN A 67 -17.01 11.53 -1.71
C ASN A 67 -16.05 12.01 -2.81
N ALA A 68 -15.06 11.18 -3.19
CA ALA A 68 -14.16 11.45 -4.31
C ALA A 68 -14.75 10.93 -5.62
N GLN A 69 -14.56 11.68 -6.68
CA GLN A 69 -14.98 11.33 -8.03
C GLN A 69 -13.82 11.46 -9.01
N VAL A 70 -13.51 10.40 -9.72
CA VAL A 70 -12.60 10.46 -10.87
C VAL A 70 -13.32 11.15 -12.02
N ARG A 71 -12.85 12.33 -12.38
CA ARG A 71 -13.44 13.16 -13.45
C ARG A 71 -12.95 12.75 -14.83
N SER A 72 -11.69 12.40 -14.94
CA SER A 72 -11.05 11.95 -16.17
C SER A 72 -9.76 11.19 -15.89
N GLY A 73 -9.25 10.54 -16.90
CA GLY A 73 -8.01 9.80 -16.85
C GLY A 73 -8.20 8.30 -16.65
N ARG A 74 -7.07 7.59 -16.63
CA ARG A 74 -7.01 6.13 -16.45
C ARG A 74 -5.90 5.76 -15.48
N ILE A 75 -6.07 4.63 -14.82
CA ILE A 75 -5.04 3.99 -13.99
C ILE A 75 -4.91 2.56 -14.46
N LEU A 76 -3.77 2.22 -15.03
CA LEU A 76 -3.48 0.89 -15.53
C LEU A 76 -2.49 0.19 -14.60
N PHE A 77 -2.80 -1.03 -14.20
CA PHE A 77 -1.90 -1.95 -13.50
C PHE A 77 -1.68 -3.17 -14.40
N GLU A 78 -0.46 -3.38 -14.85
CA GLU A 78 -0.11 -4.39 -15.86
C GLU A 78 -1.06 -4.34 -17.09
N GLY A 79 -1.39 -3.13 -17.55
CA GLY A 79 -2.27 -2.87 -18.69
C GLY A 79 -3.77 -3.00 -18.40
N ARG A 80 -4.19 -3.37 -17.20
CA ARG A 80 -5.60 -3.50 -16.82
C ARG A 80 -6.08 -2.24 -16.11
N ASP A 81 -7.24 -1.71 -16.53
CA ASP A 81 -7.81 -0.48 -15.94
C ASP A 81 -8.36 -0.74 -14.53
N VAL A 82 -7.66 -0.21 -13.53
CA VAL A 82 -8.02 -0.34 -12.10
C VAL A 82 -9.38 0.28 -11.80
N LEU A 83 -9.75 1.35 -12.51
CA LEU A 83 -11.03 2.02 -12.28
C LEU A 83 -12.23 1.16 -12.71
N ALA A 84 -12.02 0.28 -13.70
CA ALA A 84 -13.02 -0.64 -14.22
C ALA A 84 -13.09 -1.99 -13.46
N MET A 85 -12.13 -2.29 -12.57
CA MET A 85 -12.08 -3.53 -11.81
C MET A 85 -13.28 -3.66 -10.86
N ASP A 86 -13.81 -4.87 -10.76
CA ASP A 86 -14.80 -5.26 -9.75
C ASP A 86 -14.14 -5.50 -8.37
N GLU A 87 -14.94 -5.73 -7.33
CA GLU A 87 -14.43 -5.91 -5.97
C GLU A 87 -13.57 -7.18 -5.81
N ALA A 88 -13.83 -8.25 -6.55
CA ALA A 88 -13.00 -9.45 -6.50
C ALA A 88 -11.62 -9.22 -7.14
N GLU A 89 -11.58 -8.49 -8.24
CA GLU A 89 -10.34 -8.08 -8.91
C GLU A 89 -9.52 -7.11 -8.06
N LEU A 90 -10.21 -6.12 -7.43
CA LEU A 90 -9.59 -5.19 -6.49
C LEU A 90 -9.05 -5.90 -5.25
N GLY A 91 -9.78 -6.91 -4.74
CA GLY A 91 -9.32 -7.75 -3.63
C GLY A 91 -7.99 -8.43 -3.95
N ARG A 92 -7.87 -9.02 -5.15
CA ARG A 92 -6.61 -9.62 -5.62
C ARG A 92 -5.51 -8.59 -5.83
N LEU A 93 -5.83 -7.45 -6.43
CA LEU A 93 -4.86 -6.37 -6.60
C LEU A 93 -4.29 -5.92 -5.26
N ARG A 94 -5.15 -5.61 -4.28
CA ARG A 94 -4.78 -5.06 -2.96
C ARG A 94 -4.15 -6.08 -2.01
N GLY A 95 -4.41 -7.36 -2.19
CA GLY A 95 -3.91 -8.42 -1.31
C GLY A 95 -2.65 -9.10 -1.81
N GLU A 96 -2.53 -9.28 -3.14
CA GLU A 96 -1.49 -10.11 -3.73
C GLU A 96 -0.48 -9.32 -4.55
N GLN A 97 -0.94 -8.30 -5.28
CA GLN A 97 -0.13 -7.68 -6.33
C GLN A 97 0.41 -6.30 -5.94
N ALA A 98 -0.30 -5.58 -5.11
CA ALA A 98 0.07 -4.24 -4.68
C ALA A 98 -0.23 -4.03 -3.20
N ALA A 99 0.66 -3.37 -2.49
CA ALA A 99 0.49 -3.03 -1.09
C ALA A 99 0.78 -1.56 -0.83
N MET A 100 0.22 -1.03 0.28
CA MET A 100 0.43 0.35 0.68
C MET A 100 0.88 0.43 2.14
N ILE A 101 1.94 1.19 2.38
CA ILE A 101 2.39 1.62 3.69
C ILE A 101 1.80 3.01 3.94
N PHE A 102 0.96 3.10 4.97
CA PHE A 102 0.27 4.34 5.33
C PHE A 102 1.12 5.21 6.26
N GLN A 103 0.85 6.51 6.26
CA GLN A 103 1.59 7.51 7.03
C GLN A 103 1.60 7.26 8.55
N ASN A 104 0.50 6.77 9.13
CA ASN A 104 0.37 6.59 10.57
C ASN A 104 0.15 5.12 10.96
N PRO A 105 1.19 4.41 11.49
CA PRO A 105 1.06 3.02 11.90
C PRO A 105 0.03 2.78 13.00
N SER A 106 -0.19 3.77 13.87
CA SER A 106 -1.08 3.62 15.03
C SER A 106 -2.56 3.55 14.65
N THR A 107 -2.93 4.03 13.47
CA THR A 107 -4.31 4.01 12.99
C THR A 107 -4.62 2.83 12.06
N HIS A 108 -3.58 2.07 11.64
CA HIS A 108 -3.72 1.00 10.67
C HIS A 108 -3.46 -0.40 11.25
N LEU A 109 -2.91 -0.49 12.46
CA LEU A 109 -2.83 -1.74 13.20
C LEU A 109 -4.06 -1.88 14.11
N ASP A 110 -4.71 -3.04 14.07
CA ASP A 110 -5.83 -3.37 14.95
C ASP A 110 -5.32 -3.46 16.40
N PRO A 111 -5.77 -2.57 17.31
CA PRO A 111 -5.27 -2.52 18.69
C PRO A 111 -5.60 -3.76 19.52
N VAL A 112 -6.61 -4.54 19.14
CA VAL A 112 -7.08 -5.74 19.86
C VAL A 112 -6.62 -7.04 19.23
N MET A 113 -5.80 -6.98 18.17
CA MET A 113 -5.21 -8.14 17.51
C MET A 113 -3.69 -8.18 17.70
N ARG A 114 -3.13 -9.36 17.95
CA ARG A 114 -1.67 -9.55 18.05
C ARG A 114 -0.99 -9.24 16.72
N VAL A 115 0.17 -8.58 16.76
CA VAL A 115 0.82 -8.08 15.54
C VAL A 115 1.26 -9.20 14.60
N GLY A 116 1.73 -10.34 15.10
CA GLY A 116 2.08 -11.49 14.26
C GLY A 116 0.88 -12.02 13.48
N ARG A 117 -0.31 -12.02 14.10
CA ARG A 117 -1.54 -12.42 13.43
C ARG A 117 -1.94 -11.45 12.31
N GLN A 118 -1.76 -10.15 12.53
CA GLN A 118 -2.04 -9.13 11.51
C GLN A 118 -1.13 -9.29 10.29
N VAL A 119 0.15 -9.59 10.52
CA VAL A 119 1.09 -9.90 9.42
C VAL A 119 0.72 -11.19 8.70
N ALA A 120 0.27 -12.22 9.44
CA ALA A 120 -0.10 -13.53 8.87
C ALA A 120 -1.41 -13.50 8.09
N GLU A 121 -2.34 -12.63 8.45
CA GLU A 121 -3.71 -12.62 7.93
C GLU A 121 -3.76 -12.47 6.41
N ALA A 122 -2.92 -11.60 5.83
CA ALA A 122 -2.85 -11.42 4.39
C ALA A 122 -2.47 -12.72 3.66
N MET A 123 -1.52 -13.49 4.20
CA MET A 123 -1.09 -14.77 3.63
C MET A 123 -2.18 -15.82 3.69
N VAL A 124 -2.96 -15.86 4.78
CA VAL A 124 -4.10 -16.78 4.91
C VAL A 124 -5.21 -16.38 3.95
N ALA A 125 -5.54 -15.10 3.88
CA ALA A 125 -6.67 -14.60 3.08
C ALA A 125 -6.41 -14.67 1.57
N HIS A 126 -5.17 -14.41 1.12
CA HIS A 126 -4.87 -14.25 -0.31
C HIS A 126 -4.04 -15.41 -0.89
N GLU A 127 -3.15 -16.02 -0.13
CA GLU A 127 -2.36 -17.16 -0.61
C GLU A 127 -2.98 -18.52 -0.22
N GLY A 128 -4.02 -18.53 0.63
CA GLY A 128 -4.61 -19.78 1.18
C GLY A 128 -3.67 -20.53 2.11
N ALA A 129 -2.68 -19.87 2.70
CA ALA A 129 -1.73 -20.45 3.63
C ALA A 129 -2.44 -20.94 4.90
N SER A 130 -1.96 -22.02 5.52
CA SER A 130 -2.41 -22.38 6.86
C SER A 130 -1.99 -21.34 7.89
N TRP A 131 -2.78 -21.17 8.96
CA TRP A 131 -2.41 -20.26 10.05
C TRP A 131 -1.06 -20.59 10.68
N GLU A 132 -0.69 -21.89 10.75
CA GLU A 132 0.59 -22.32 11.28
C GLU A 132 1.75 -21.83 10.40
N ASP A 133 1.65 -22.05 9.09
CA ASP A 133 2.67 -21.59 8.13
C ASP A 133 2.73 -20.06 8.05
N ALA A 134 1.60 -19.39 7.97
CA ALA A 134 1.53 -17.94 7.93
C ALA A 134 2.12 -17.28 9.18
N ASN A 135 1.87 -17.84 10.38
CA ASN A 135 2.46 -17.32 11.62
C ASN A 135 3.99 -17.52 11.65
N ARG A 136 4.50 -18.67 11.18
CA ARG A 136 5.95 -18.89 11.07
C ARG A 136 6.60 -17.89 10.13
N ARG A 137 5.99 -17.66 8.96
CA ARG A 137 6.46 -16.66 7.99
C ARG A 137 6.34 -15.23 8.52
N ALA A 138 5.31 -14.92 9.29
CA ALA A 138 5.15 -13.62 9.93
C ALA A 138 6.28 -13.33 10.92
N VAL A 139 6.69 -14.32 11.74
CA VAL A 139 7.85 -14.16 12.64
C VAL A 139 9.12 -13.90 11.83
N GLN A 140 9.36 -14.64 10.75
CA GLN A 140 10.51 -14.39 9.88
C GLN A 140 10.51 -12.98 9.28
N LEU A 141 9.36 -12.50 8.80
CA LEU A 141 9.25 -11.12 8.29
C LEU A 141 9.53 -10.07 9.36
N LEU A 142 9.12 -10.31 10.61
CA LEU A 142 9.45 -9.41 11.71
C LEU A 142 10.96 -9.41 12.03
N GLU A 143 11.63 -10.56 11.92
CA GLU A 143 13.09 -10.67 12.02
C GLU A 143 13.79 -9.92 10.89
N ASP A 144 13.34 -10.08 9.64
CA ASP A 144 13.86 -9.38 8.47
C ASP A 144 13.71 -7.84 8.61
N MET A 145 12.65 -7.39 9.30
CA MET A 145 12.44 -6.00 9.69
C MET A 145 13.27 -5.59 10.92
N GLN A 146 14.21 -6.40 11.39
CA GLN A 146 15.08 -6.13 12.54
C GLN A 146 14.29 -5.86 13.85
N ILE A 147 13.16 -6.52 14.05
CA ILE A 147 12.45 -6.50 15.32
C ILE A 147 13.11 -7.51 16.28
N THR A 148 13.73 -6.98 17.32
CA THR A 148 14.41 -7.81 18.34
C THR A 148 13.38 -8.70 19.05
N ASP A 149 13.74 -9.98 19.27
CA ASP A 149 12.88 -10.97 19.90
C ASP A 149 11.53 -11.14 19.16
N ALA A 150 11.59 -11.30 17.84
CA ALA A 150 10.43 -11.35 16.95
C ALA A 150 9.38 -12.40 17.38
N PRO A 151 9.72 -13.61 17.85
CA PRO A 151 8.72 -14.57 18.33
C PRO A 151 7.87 -14.02 19.48
N ARG A 152 8.49 -13.35 20.46
CA ARG A 152 7.79 -12.72 21.58
C ARG A 152 6.99 -11.50 21.12
N ARG A 153 7.57 -10.70 20.21
CA ARG A 153 6.90 -9.49 19.69
C ARG A 153 5.72 -9.83 18.79
N ALA A 154 5.75 -10.92 18.05
CA ALA A 154 4.62 -11.42 17.27
C ALA A 154 3.39 -11.71 18.15
N ALA A 155 3.60 -12.10 19.41
CA ALA A 155 2.54 -12.35 20.38
C ALA A 155 2.04 -11.08 21.09
N ALA A 156 2.71 -9.93 20.91
CA ALA A 156 2.36 -8.65 21.52
C ALA A 156 1.22 -7.94 20.76
N TYR A 157 0.57 -7.01 21.42
CA TYR A 157 -0.40 -6.10 20.82
C TYR A 157 0.30 -4.80 20.37
N PRO A 158 -0.29 -4.03 19.44
CA PRO A 158 0.31 -2.79 18.96
C PRO A 158 0.69 -1.78 20.06
N HIS A 159 -0.11 -1.66 21.11
CA HIS A 159 0.14 -0.74 22.23
C HIS A 159 1.36 -1.13 23.09
N GLU A 160 1.83 -2.38 23.02
CA GLU A 160 3.02 -2.88 23.72
C GLU A 160 4.33 -2.63 22.92
N LEU A 161 4.24 -2.04 21.72
CA LEU A 161 5.35 -1.77 20.82
C LEU A 161 5.65 -0.26 20.75
N SER A 162 6.92 0.08 20.55
CA SER A 162 7.32 1.46 20.24
C SER A 162 6.78 1.91 18.87
N GLY A 163 6.77 3.22 18.61
CA GLY A 163 6.34 3.77 17.31
C GLY A 163 7.11 3.17 16.13
N GLY A 164 8.43 3.11 16.23
CA GLY A 164 9.27 2.51 15.19
C GLY A 164 9.02 1.01 15.01
N MET A 165 8.75 0.26 16.09
CA MET A 165 8.38 -1.16 15.97
C MET A 165 7.03 -1.33 15.27
N ARG A 166 6.02 -0.52 15.60
CA ARG A 166 4.72 -0.56 14.91
C ARG A 166 4.86 -0.29 13.43
N GLN A 167 5.71 0.65 13.03
CA GLN A 167 5.99 0.93 11.63
C GLN A 167 6.64 -0.26 10.93
N ARG A 168 7.63 -0.91 11.55
CA ARG A 168 8.27 -2.13 11.01
C ARG A 168 7.27 -3.27 10.88
N VAL A 169 6.34 -3.43 11.81
CA VAL A 169 5.23 -4.41 11.72
C VAL A 169 4.33 -4.09 10.52
N MET A 170 3.98 -2.82 10.31
CA MET A 170 3.16 -2.40 9.16
C MET A 170 3.87 -2.66 7.83
N ILE A 171 5.19 -2.42 7.77
CA ILE A 171 6.01 -2.76 6.60
C ILE A 171 6.03 -4.28 6.37
N ALA A 172 6.23 -5.08 7.43
CA ALA A 172 6.19 -6.53 7.34
C ALA A 172 4.83 -7.04 6.81
N ALA A 173 3.72 -6.48 7.30
CA ALA A 173 2.38 -6.80 6.83
C ALA A 173 2.19 -6.46 5.33
N ALA A 174 2.67 -5.28 4.91
CA ALA A 174 2.61 -4.89 3.50
C ALA A 174 3.42 -5.81 2.57
N LEU A 175 4.52 -6.39 3.06
CA LEU A 175 5.39 -7.28 2.29
C LEU A 175 4.98 -8.76 2.38
N ALA A 176 3.98 -9.12 3.19
CA ALA A 176 3.63 -10.50 3.53
C ALA A 176 3.32 -11.37 2.29
N CYS A 177 2.62 -10.82 1.30
CA CYS A 177 2.27 -11.49 0.05
C CYS A 177 3.23 -11.15 -1.11
N ARG A 178 4.41 -10.59 -0.84
CA ARG A 178 5.44 -10.23 -1.84
C ARG A 178 4.88 -9.45 -3.03
N PRO A 179 4.28 -8.27 -2.80
CA PRO A 179 3.61 -7.51 -3.84
C PRO A 179 4.59 -7.06 -4.93
N LYS A 180 4.11 -6.93 -6.16
CA LYS A 180 4.85 -6.37 -7.29
C LYS A 180 5.04 -4.85 -7.18
N LEU A 181 4.07 -4.18 -6.53
CA LEU A 181 4.06 -2.74 -6.28
C LEU A 181 3.96 -2.48 -4.78
N LEU A 182 4.89 -1.69 -4.26
CA LEU A 182 4.81 -1.14 -2.90
C LEU A 182 4.65 0.37 -2.99
N ILE A 183 3.57 0.89 -2.44
CA ILE A 183 3.30 2.33 -2.33
C ILE A 183 3.60 2.75 -0.89
N ALA A 184 4.45 3.75 -0.71
CA ALA A 184 4.79 4.29 0.60
C ALA A 184 4.34 5.76 0.70
N ASP A 185 3.34 6.04 1.53
CA ASP A 185 2.80 7.38 1.78
C ASP A 185 3.45 7.95 3.04
N GLU A 186 4.50 8.75 2.89
CA GLU A 186 5.32 9.34 3.96
C GLU A 186 5.80 8.33 5.03
N PRO A 187 6.51 7.26 4.64
CA PRO A 187 6.79 6.11 5.51
C PRO A 187 7.74 6.39 6.66
N THR A 188 8.37 7.56 6.74
CA THR A 188 9.46 7.85 7.69
C THR A 188 9.08 8.80 8.82
N THR A 189 7.83 9.25 8.91
CA THR A 189 7.39 10.22 9.94
C THR A 189 7.50 9.72 11.39
N ALA A 190 7.69 8.41 11.62
CA ALA A 190 7.84 7.79 12.93
C ALA A 190 9.22 7.13 13.16
N LEU A 191 10.16 7.24 12.22
CA LEU A 191 11.54 6.79 12.41
C LEU A 191 12.34 7.97 12.94
N ASP A 192 12.76 7.89 14.21
CA ASP A 192 13.79 8.79 14.76
C ASP A 192 15.04 8.66 13.89
N VAL A 193 15.49 9.80 13.35
CA VAL A 193 16.75 9.94 12.61
C VAL A 193 17.87 10.10 13.63
#